data_cae1984ead739b27c92982f040264314
#
_entry.id   cae1984ead739b27c92982f040264314
#
_cell.length_a   1.000
_cell.length_b   1.000
_cell.length_c   1.000
_cell.angle_alpha   90.00
_cell.angle_beta   90.00
_cell.angle_gamma   90.00
#
_symmetry.space_group_name_H-M   'P 1'
#
loop_
_entity.id
_entity.type
_entity.pdbx_description
1 polymer ?
#
loop_
_entity_poly.entity_id
_entity_poly.type
_entity_poly.pdbx_seq_one_letter_code
_entity_poly.pdbx_strand_id
1 'polypeptide(L)'
;MVIQGQQQRPDHYGMVAAAVLDPDNRLVRALNHKQDGKSVHAERAAMERYESKYGAIPSGSIIITTCSPCTQPMRDRAGASCEDLITNSDVHKVYAGYRDPSQQTDAQGKTYHLRITRNKKIQDLCRQFADTWLNDKLDELAFLGSPCTKDCSGHRAGYAWSQARAGAKVPNSWSQSFNNGAELQRAGK
;
A
#
# COMPACT_ATOMS: atom_id res chain seq x y z
N MET A 1 1.43 14.16 -7.07
CA MET A 1 2.62 13.30 -7.20
C MET A 1 2.25 11.81 -7.42
N VAL A 2 1.45 11.18 -6.57
CA VAL A 2 1.03 9.77 -6.74
C VAL A 2 0.26 9.57 -8.06
N ILE A 3 -0.72 10.43 -8.36
CA ILE A 3 -1.49 10.37 -9.62
C ILE A 3 -0.57 10.47 -10.84
N GLN A 4 0.42 11.37 -10.84
CA GLN A 4 1.39 11.49 -11.93
C GLN A 4 2.24 10.23 -12.08
N GLY A 5 2.61 9.59 -10.96
CA GLY A 5 3.35 8.34 -10.96
C GLY A 5 2.57 7.19 -11.57
N GLN A 6 1.27 7.10 -11.31
CA GLN A 6 0.40 6.07 -11.92
C GLN A 6 0.30 6.23 -13.45
N GLN A 7 0.21 7.45 -13.94
CA GLN A 7 0.20 7.72 -15.39
C GLN A 7 1.50 7.31 -16.10
N GLN A 8 2.62 7.31 -15.36
CA GLN A 8 3.94 6.97 -15.88
C GLN A 8 4.31 5.48 -15.74
N ARG A 9 3.52 4.70 -15.00
CA ARG A 9 3.78 3.29 -14.71
C ARG A 9 2.53 2.45 -14.95
N PRO A 10 2.40 1.88 -16.15
CA PRO A 10 1.30 0.98 -16.47
C PRO A 10 1.39 -0.40 -15.78
N ASP A 11 2.51 -0.70 -15.11
CA ASP A 11 2.83 -2.01 -14.53
C ASP A 11 2.30 -2.22 -13.09
N HIS A 12 1.26 -1.51 -12.70
CA HIS A 12 0.32 -1.83 -11.60
C HIS A 12 0.89 -2.09 -10.20
N TYR A 13 1.96 -1.39 -9.80
CA TYR A 13 2.37 -1.40 -8.40
C TYR A 13 1.62 -0.33 -7.62
N GLY A 14 1.04 -0.71 -6.50
CA GLY A 14 0.48 0.22 -5.53
C GLY A 14 1.45 1.36 -5.27
N MET A 15 0.95 2.59 -5.40
CA MET A 15 1.81 3.75 -5.37
C MET A 15 1.80 4.39 -4.01
N VAL A 16 2.92 4.24 -3.32
CA VAL A 16 3.22 5.03 -2.12
C VAL A 16 4.13 6.18 -2.53
N ALA A 17 3.83 7.36 -2.03
CA ALA A 17 4.65 8.54 -2.18
C ALA A 17 5.11 9.02 -0.81
N ALA A 18 6.35 9.48 -0.71
CA ALA A 18 6.86 10.13 0.47
C ALA A 18 7.67 11.38 0.12
N ALA A 19 7.81 12.27 1.09
CA ALA A 19 8.64 13.45 0.97
C ALA A 19 9.34 13.71 2.30
N VAL A 20 10.59 14.15 2.23
CA VAL A 20 11.32 14.79 3.34
C VAL A 20 11.20 16.29 3.15
N LEU A 21 10.75 16.98 4.18
CA LEU A 21 10.74 18.45 4.28
C LEU A 21 11.59 18.85 5.47
N ASP A 22 12.61 19.64 5.24
CA ASP A 22 13.50 20.13 6.27
C ASP A 22 13.11 21.53 6.79
N PRO A 23 13.73 22.01 7.88
CA PRO A 23 13.45 23.33 8.43
C PRO A 23 13.72 24.50 7.48
N ASP A 24 14.59 24.32 6.50
CA ASP A 24 14.91 25.33 5.47
C ASP A 24 13.92 25.29 4.29
N ASN A 25 12.80 24.54 4.42
CA ASN A 25 11.79 24.32 3.38
C ASN A 25 12.31 23.61 2.11
N ARG A 26 13.44 22.89 2.20
CA ARG A 26 13.86 22.01 1.10
C ARG A 26 12.98 20.76 1.11
N LEU A 27 12.35 20.50 -0.03
CA LEU A 27 11.42 19.38 -0.20
C LEU A 27 11.99 18.38 -1.20
N VAL A 28 12.24 17.16 -0.75
CA VAL A 28 12.62 16.02 -1.59
C VAL A 28 11.52 14.98 -1.61
N ARG A 29 11.09 14.56 -2.79
CA ARG A 29 9.98 13.63 -3.00
C ARG A 29 10.48 12.36 -3.65
N ALA A 30 9.86 11.23 -3.30
CA ALA A 30 10.07 9.96 -3.96
C ALA A 30 8.77 9.14 -4.04
N LEU A 31 8.78 8.20 -4.95
CA LEU A 31 7.79 7.14 -5.07
C LEU A 31 8.47 5.81 -4.72
N ASN A 32 7.69 4.86 -4.23
CA ASN A 32 8.17 3.49 -4.17
C ASN A 32 8.52 3.00 -5.58
N HIS A 33 9.54 2.18 -5.70
CA HIS A 33 9.99 1.65 -6.97
C HIS A 33 10.69 0.29 -6.79
N LYS A 34 11.00 -0.36 -7.89
CA LYS A 34 11.90 -1.52 -7.88
C LYS A 34 13.32 -1.09 -8.24
N GLN A 35 14.29 -1.62 -7.51
CA GLN A 35 15.70 -1.51 -7.78
C GLN A 35 16.32 -2.91 -7.68
N ASP A 36 16.93 -3.37 -8.74
CA ASP A 36 17.54 -4.71 -8.84
C ASP A 36 16.56 -5.84 -8.47
N GLY A 37 15.29 -5.71 -8.93
CA GLY A 37 14.22 -6.67 -8.65
C GLY A 37 13.63 -6.56 -7.24
N LYS A 38 14.16 -5.69 -6.36
CA LYS A 38 13.73 -5.52 -4.97
C LYS A 38 12.89 -4.26 -4.82
N SER A 39 11.89 -4.33 -3.94
CA SER A 39 11.04 -3.20 -3.64
C SER A 39 11.78 -2.17 -2.76
N VAL A 40 11.74 -0.89 -3.15
CA VAL A 40 12.22 0.24 -2.35
C VAL A 40 11.02 1.08 -1.94
N HIS A 41 10.79 1.21 -0.64
CA HIS A 41 9.69 2.01 -0.11
C HIS A 41 9.92 3.50 -0.33
N ALA A 42 8.85 4.27 -0.44
CA ALA A 42 8.90 5.68 -0.77
C ALA A 42 9.63 6.51 0.29
N GLU A 43 9.45 6.17 1.57
CA GLU A 43 10.12 6.84 2.68
C GLU A 43 11.65 6.67 2.57
N ARG A 44 12.11 5.43 2.39
CA ARG A 44 13.53 5.13 2.17
C ARG A 44 14.07 5.91 0.96
N ALA A 45 13.38 5.83 -0.17
CA ALA A 45 13.80 6.51 -1.39
C ALA A 45 13.85 8.04 -1.22
N ALA A 46 12.95 8.62 -0.45
CA ALA A 46 12.96 10.06 -0.15
C ALA A 46 14.14 10.45 0.74
N MET A 47 14.43 9.66 1.77
CA MET A 47 15.55 9.87 2.69
C MET A 47 16.89 9.75 1.95
N GLU A 48 17.13 8.63 1.25
CA GLU A 48 18.34 8.40 0.46
C GLU A 48 18.58 9.49 -0.59
N ARG A 49 17.51 9.94 -1.27
CA ARG A 49 17.58 11.02 -2.25
C ARG A 49 17.88 12.37 -1.59
N TYR A 50 17.33 12.62 -0.38
CA TYR A 50 17.64 13.82 0.38
C TYR A 50 19.12 13.85 0.75
N GLU A 51 19.62 12.75 1.36
CA GLU A 51 21.01 12.60 1.81
C GLU A 51 22.00 12.70 0.65
N SER A 52 21.67 12.09 -0.49
CA SER A 52 22.51 12.21 -1.71
C SER A 52 22.61 13.64 -2.23
N LYS A 53 21.57 14.46 -2.02
CA LYS A 53 21.54 15.83 -2.56
C LYS A 53 22.03 16.88 -1.61
N TYR A 54 21.79 16.70 -0.31
CA TYR A 54 22.00 17.75 0.69
C TYR A 54 22.85 17.31 1.90
N GLY A 55 23.24 16.04 1.97
CA GLY A 55 23.89 15.46 3.16
C GLY A 55 22.86 14.98 4.19
N ALA A 56 23.33 14.78 5.42
CA ALA A 56 22.48 14.27 6.51
C ALA A 56 21.18 15.05 6.65
N ILE A 57 20.09 14.33 6.95
CA ILE A 57 18.78 14.94 7.20
C ILE A 57 18.86 15.75 8.51
N PRO A 58 18.62 17.08 8.48
CA PRO A 58 18.77 17.90 9.68
C PRO A 58 17.66 17.66 10.70
N SER A 59 18.00 17.87 11.98
CA SER A 59 17.03 17.81 13.06
C SER A 59 15.86 18.78 12.84
N GLY A 60 14.65 18.35 13.19
CA GLY A 60 13.42 19.11 12.93
C GLY A 60 12.80 18.85 11.56
N SER A 61 13.45 18.05 10.71
CA SER A 61 12.84 17.57 9.46
C SER A 61 11.61 16.72 9.72
N ILE A 62 10.69 16.72 8.76
CA ILE A 62 9.48 15.89 8.79
C ILE A 62 9.39 15.01 7.57
N ILE A 63 8.76 13.85 7.72
CA ILE A 63 8.36 13.00 6.62
C ILE A 63 6.86 13.14 6.40
N ILE A 64 6.45 13.28 5.14
CA ILE A 64 5.07 13.26 4.70
C ILE A 64 4.93 12.06 3.76
N THR A 65 4.03 11.13 4.09
CA THR A 65 3.86 9.90 3.30
C THR A 65 2.39 9.61 3.06
N THR A 66 2.07 8.90 1.99
CA THR A 66 0.68 8.48 1.71
C THR A 66 0.23 7.34 2.61
N CYS A 67 1.16 6.45 3.03
CA CYS A 67 0.89 5.33 3.92
C CYS A 67 1.82 5.39 5.12
N SER A 68 1.41 4.86 6.28
CA SER A 68 2.28 4.79 7.46
C SER A 68 3.53 3.96 7.17
N PRO A 69 4.71 4.32 7.71
CA PRO A 69 5.94 3.57 7.53
C PRO A 69 5.80 2.11 7.97
N CYS A 70 6.45 1.21 7.24
CA CYS A 70 6.44 -0.21 7.61
C CYS A 70 7.26 -0.46 8.87
N THR A 71 6.76 -1.36 9.73
CA THR A 71 7.37 -1.77 11.00
C THR A 71 8.19 -3.06 10.88
N GLN A 72 8.03 -3.79 9.77
CA GLN A 72 8.72 -5.05 9.51
C GLN A 72 9.88 -4.83 8.55
N PRO A 73 11.01 -5.54 8.75
CA PRO A 73 12.08 -5.57 7.77
C PRO A 73 11.54 -6.04 6.42
N MET A 74 12.03 -5.44 5.36
CA MET A 74 11.63 -5.83 4.00
C MET A 74 12.10 -7.25 3.69
N ARG A 75 11.19 -8.15 3.33
CA ARG A 75 11.50 -9.56 3.03
C ARG A 75 12.49 -9.71 1.87
N ASP A 76 12.46 -8.78 0.93
CA ASP A 76 13.21 -8.86 -0.34
C ASP A 76 14.52 -8.06 -0.29
N ARG A 77 14.84 -7.42 0.81
CA ARG A 77 16.08 -6.66 0.99
C ARG A 77 16.60 -6.87 2.41
N ALA A 78 17.87 -7.22 2.55
CA ALA A 78 18.56 -7.14 3.83
C ALA A 78 18.63 -5.65 4.22
N GLY A 79 17.72 -5.21 5.08
CA GLY A 79 17.64 -3.81 5.48
C GLY A 79 16.62 -3.55 6.56
N ALA A 80 16.82 -2.47 7.27
CA ALA A 80 15.93 -1.98 8.32
C ALA A 80 14.54 -1.65 7.75
N SER A 81 13.49 -1.73 8.57
CA SER A 81 12.18 -1.22 8.24
C SER A 81 12.22 0.30 7.99
N CYS A 82 11.19 0.88 7.35
CA CYS A 82 11.12 2.34 7.24
C CYS A 82 11.03 2.99 8.63
N GLU A 83 10.37 2.33 9.58
CA GLU A 83 10.30 2.77 10.97
C GLU A 83 11.69 2.83 11.61
N ASP A 84 12.52 1.78 11.45
CA ASP A 84 13.88 1.77 11.99
C ASP A 84 14.75 2.88 11.38
N LEU A 85 14.64 3.10 10.06
CA LEU A 85 15.36 4.17 9.39
C LEU A 85 14.99 5.54 9.94
N ILE A 86 13.70 5.79 10.12
CA ILE A 86 13.21 7.06 10.65
C ILE A 86 13.62 7.21 12.10
N THR A 87 13.52 6.15 12.91
CA THR A 87 13.91 6.15 14.33
C THR A 87 15.38 6.45 14.52
N ASN A 88 16.24 5.96 13.62
CA ASN A 88 17.69 6.18 13.64
C ASN A 88 18.13 7.46 12.92
N SER A 89 17.19 8.28 12.47
CA SER A 89 17.45 9.60 11.87
C SER A 89 17.02 10.74 12.80
N ASP A 90 17.36 11.96 12.43
CA ASP A 90 16.93 13.17 13.15
C ASP A 90 15.50 13.63 12.79
N VAL A 91 14.70 12.74 12.16
CA VAL A 91 13.29 13.00 11.86
C VAL A 91 12.44 12.75 13.11
N HIS A 92 11.78 13.80 13.60
CA HIS A 92 10.94 13.68 14.80
C HIS A 92 9.42 13.59 14.50
N LYS A 93 8.99 13.84 13.27
CA LYS A 93 7.57 13.84 12.90
C LYS A 93 7.34 13.16 11.56
N VAL A 94 6.34 12.30 11.54
CA VAL A 94 5.83 11.66 10.32
C VAL A 94 4.34 11.98 10.20
N TYR A 95 3.94 12.51 9.05
CA TYR A 95 2.54 12.73 8.69
C TYR A 95 2.15 11.72 7.61
N ALA A 96 1.22 10.83 7.92
CA ALA A 96 0.71 9.85 6.96
C ALA A 96 -0.74 10.12 6.58
N GLY A 97 -1.05 9.91 5.31
CA GLY A 97 -2.41 10.02 4.80
C GLY A 97 -3.29 8.86 5.26
N TYR A 98 -2.72 7.66 5.33
CA TYR A 98 -3.42 6.44 5.68
C TYR A 98 -2.59 5.56 6.62
N ARG A 99 -3.24 4.88 7.55
CA ARG A 99 -2.60 3.86 8.40
C ARG A 99 -2.75 2.50 7.73
N ASP A 100 -1.65 1.83 7.47
CA ASP A 100 -1.65 0.45 7.01
C ASP A 100 -2.19 -0.47 8.13
N PRO A 101 -3.33 -1.14 7.93
CA PRO A 101 -3.90 -2.00 8.95
C PRO A 101 -3.10 -3.29 9.19
N SER A 102 -2.22 -3.66 8.26
CA SER A 102 -1.35 -4.83 8.40
C SER A 102 -0.14 -4.54 9.31
N GLN A 103 0.13 -3.26 9.61
CA GLN A 103 1.24 -2.84 10.44
C GLN A 103 0.75 -2.64 11.88
N GLN A 104 1.20 -3.49 12.79
CA GLN A 104 1.04 -3.26 14.22
C GLN A 104 2.02 -2.14 14.61
N THR A 105 1.50 -0.94 14.69
CA THR A 105 2.28 0.21 15.17
C THR A 105 2.23 0.25 16.68
N ASP A 106 3.02 -0.55 17.35
CA ASP A 106 3.26 -0.38 18.77
C ASP A 106 4.10 0.87 18.95
N ALA A 107 3.50 1.88 19.59
CA ALA A 107 4.11 3.17 19.82
C ALA A 107 5.24 3.15 20.88
N GLN A 108 5.57 1.98 21.42
CA GLN A 108 6.62 1.84 22.43
C GLN A 108 8.00 1.86 21.78
N GLY A 109 8.80 2.84 22.15
CA GLY A 109 10.20 2.98 21.74
C GLY A 109 10.45 3.83 20.50
N LYS A 110 9.43 4.48 19.94
CA LYS A 110 9.60 5.38 18.77
C LYS A 110 10.16 6.74 19.19
N THR A 111 11.19 7.18 18.46
CA THR A 111 11.76 8.53 18.62
C THR A 111 10.99 9.59 17.83
N TYR A 112 10.05 9.18 16.96
CA TYR A 112 9.27 10.09 16.14
C TYR A 112 7.77 10.01 16.45
N HIS A 113 7.05 11.11 16.18
CA HIS A 113 5.60 11.19 16.33
C HIS A 113 4.89 10.92 15.01
N LEU A 114 4.17 9.78 14.92
CA LEU A 114 3.30 9.48 13.77
C LEU A 114 1.94 10.19 13.93
N ARG A 115 1.56 10.99 12.94
CA ARG A 115 0.25 11.62 12.85
C ARG A 115 -0.46 11.22 11.57
N ILE A 116 -1.63 10.62 11.69
CA ILE A 116 -2.50 10.37 10.54
C ILE A 116 -3.33 11.64 10.28
N THR A 117 -3.45 12.02 9.01
CA THR A 117 -4.28 13.19 8.64
C THR A 117 -5.73 13.01 9.13
N ARG A 118 -6.34 14.10 9.58
CA ARG A 118 -7.77 14.13 9.93
C ARG A 118 -8.67 14.48 8.75
N ASN A 119 -8.08 14.89 7.63
CA ASN A 119 -8.83 15.21 6.42
C ASN A 119 -9.33 13.93 5.75
N LYS A 120 -10.63 13.69 5.83
CA LYS A 120 -11.27 12.47 5.31
C LYS A 120 -11.03 12.26 3.81
N LYS A 121 -11.06 13.33 3.01
CA LYS A 121 -10.79 13.25 1.56
C LYS A 121 -9.36 12.78 1.27
N ILE A 122 -8.38 13.27 2.05
CA ILE A 122 -6.98 12.84 1.92
C ILE A 122 -6.83 11.39 2.37
N GLN A 123 -7.46 11.00 3.49
CA GLN A 123 -7.45 9.61 3.94
C GLN A 123 -8.00 8.66 2.87
N ASP A 124 -9.17 8.97 2.34
CA ASP A 124 -9.84 8.13 1.33
C ASP A 124 -9.02 8.04 0.04
N LEU A 125 -8.41 9.15 -0.39
CA LEU A 125 -7.51 9.15 -1.54
C LEU A 125 -6.26 8.31 -1.30
N CYS A 126 -5.60 8.47 -0.15
CA CYS A 126 -4.41 7.69 0.20
C CYS A 126 -4.75 6.20 0.35
N ARG A 127 -5.90 5.88 0.94
CA ARG A 127 -6.41 4.53 1.04
C ARG A 127 -6.67 3.92 -0.34
N GLN A 128 -7.30 4.66 -1.23
CA GLN A 128 -7.56 4.19 -2.60
C GLN A 128 -6.26 3.80 -3.32
N PHE A 129 -5.18 4.56 -3.15
CA PHE A 129 -3.88 4.20 -3.71
C PHE A 129 -3.24 2.99 -3.02
N ALA A 130 -3.39 2.86 -1.70
CA ALA A 130 -2.94 1.68 -0.96
C ALA A 130 -3.76 0.44 -1.33
N ASP A 131 -5.08 0.58 -1.48
CA ASP A 131 -5.98 -0.50 -1.89
C ASP A 131 -5.73 -0.92 -3.36
N THR A 132 -5.26 -0.04 -4.22
CA THR A 132 -4.80 -0.39 -5.57
C THR A 132 -3.63 -1.37 -5.50
N TRP A 133 -2.70 -1.19 -4.57
CA TRP A 133 -1.62 -2.16 -4.32
C TRP A 133 -2.13 -3.49 -3.76
N LEU A 134 -3.13 -3.46 -2.89
CA LEU A 134 -3.85 -4.65 -2.42
C LEU A 134 -4.61 -5.31 -3.57
N ASN A 135 -5.24 -4.54 -4.44
CA ASN A 135 -5.97 -5.03 -5.59
C ASN A 135 -5.04 -5.62 -6.66
N ASP A 136 -3.84 -5.08 -6.88
CA ASP A 136 -2.84 -5.69 -7.78
C ASP A 136 -2.31 -7.02 -7.24
N LYS A 137 -2.19 -7.18 -5.92
CA LYS A 137 -2.00 -8.50 -5.29
C LYS A 137 -3.24 -9.38 -5.38
N LEU A 138 -4.43 -8.78 -5.50
CA LEU A 138 -5.70 -9.47 -5.67
C LEU A 138 -5.92 -9.89 -7.14
N ASP A 139 -5.28 -9.23 -8.09
CA ASP A 139 -5.21 -9.70 -9.49
C ASP A 139 -4.32 -10.95 -9.63
N GLU A 140 -3.33 -11.14 -8.73
CA GLU A 140 -2.67 -12.44 -8.50
C GLU A 140 -3.60 -13.44 -7.77
N LEU A 141 -4.61 -12.97 -7.04
CA LEU A 141 -5.67 -13.77 -6.41
C LEU A 141 -6.90 -13.81 -7.34
N ALA A 142 -6.74 -14.48 -8.47
CA ALA A 142 -7.87 -14.80 -9.33
C ALA A 142 -8.38 -16.21 -9.02
N PHE A 143 -9.67 -16.36 -8.86
CA PHE A 143 -10.31 -17.65 -8.84
C PHE A 143 -10.80 -17.99 -10.27
N LEU A 144 -10.16 -18.94 -10.91
CA LEU A 144 -10.46 -19.35 -12.29
C LEU A 144 -10.46 -18.17 -13.30
N GLY A 145 -9.52 -17.23 -13.13
CA GLY A 145 -9.35 -16.07 -13.99
C GLY A 145 -10.30 -14.90 -13.69
N SER A 146 -11.10 -14.97 -12.62
CA SER A 146 -11.92 -13.85 -12.16
C SER A 146 -11.28 -13.16 -10.95
N PRO A 147 -11.04 -11.84 -11.02
CA PRO A 147 -10.39 -11.10 -9.94
C PRO A 147 -11.17 -11.19 -8.62
N CYS A 148 -10.46 -11.36 -7.52
CA CYS A 148 -11.03 -11.43 -6.18
C CYS A 148 -10.85 -10.12 -5.43
N THR A 149 -11.85 -9.72 -4.64
CA THR A 149 -11.82 -8.46 -3.89
C THR A 149 -11.05 -8.52 -2.56
N LYS A 150 -10.79 -9.72 -2.02
CA LYS A 150 -10.02 -9.93 -0.78
C LYS A 150 -9.21 -11.23 -0.80
N ASP A 151 -9.89 -12.38 -0.72
CA ASP A 151 -9.28 -13.70 -0.51
C ASP A 151 -9.91 -14.80 -1.36
N CYS A 152 -10.66 -14.43 -2.38
CA CYS A 152 -11.43 -15.34 -3.23
C CYS A 152 -12.50 -16.19 -2.51
N SER A 153 -12.74 -16.01 -1.23
CA SER A 153 -13.72 -16.81 -0.47
C SER A 153 -15.12 -16.69 -1.07
N GLY A 154 -15.53 -15.48 -1.46
CA GLY A 154 -16.80 -15.24 -2.13
C GLY A 154 -16.93 -15.99 -3.46
N HIS A 155 -15.89 -15.94 -4.31
CA HIS A 155 -15.87 -16.65 -5.59
C HIS A 155 -15.94 -18.16 -5.39
N ARG A 156 -15.13 -18.70 -4.46
CA ARG A 156 -15.15 -20.15 -4.13
C ARG A 156 -16.50 -20.60 -3.60
N ALA A 157 -17.11 -19.83 -2.71
CA ALA A 157 -18.43 -20.13 -2.15
C ALA A 157 -19.52 -20.10 -3.23
N GLY A 158 -19.49 -19.09 -4.11
CA GLY A 158 -20.44 -19.00 -5.23
C GLY A 158 -20.31 -20.13 -6.23
N TYR A 159 -19.07 -20.49 -6.55
CA TYR A 159 -18.76 -21.63 -7.43
C TYR A 159 -19.29 -22.94 -6.85
N ALA A 160 -18.94 -23.27 -5.61
CA ALA A 160 -19.38 -24.47 -4.92
C ALA A 160 -20.92 -24.51 -4.78
N TRP A 161 -21.54 -23.37 -4.48
CA TRP A 161 -22.98 -23.27 -4.37
C TRP A 161 -23.67 -23.56 -5.71
N SER A 162 -23.16 -22.99 -6.81
CA SER A 162 -23.69 -23.20 -8.16
C SER A 162 -23.49 -24.65 -8.61
N GLN A 163 -22.32 -25.23 -8.32
CA GLN A 163 -22.02 -26.63 -8.59
C GLN A 163 -22.99 -27.57 -7.86
N ALA A 164 -23.22 -27.32 -6.57
CA ALA A 164 -24.16 -28.12 -5.77
C ALA A 164 -25.63 -28.01 -6.22
N ARG A 165 -25.97 -27.03 -7.03
CA ARG A 165 -27.32 -26.74 -7.54
C ARG A 165 -27.44 -26.81 -9.06
N ALA A 166 -26.56 -27.60 -9.69
CA ALA A 166 -26.57 -27.82 -11.14
C ALA A 166 -26.65 -26.53 -11.97
N GLY A 167 -25.89 -25.50 -11.58
CA GLY A 167 -25.81 -24.23 -12.29
C GLY A 167 -26.97 -23.27 -12.05
N ALA A 168 -27.69 -23.40 -10.93
CA ALA A 168 -28.79 -22.49 -10.60
C ALA A 168 -28.33 -21.02 -10.57
N LYS A 169 -29.23 -20.11 -10.96
CA LYS A 169 -28.98 -18.67 -10.89
C LYS A 169 -28.97 -18.21 -9.42
N VAL A 170 -27.96 -17.40 -9.08
CA VAL A 170 -27.87 -16.77 -7.77
C VAL A 170 -28.89 -15.62 -7.67
N PRO A 171 -29.59 -15.47 -6.53
CA PRO A 171 -30.42 -14.30 -6.28
C PRO A 171 -29.60 -12.99 -6.34
N ASN A 172 -30.16 -11.93 -6.94
CA ASN A 172 -29.50 -10.64 -7.11
C ASN A 172 -29.10 -9.92 -5.81
N SER A 173 -29.57 -10.39 -4.65
CA SER A 173 -29.26 -9.84 -3.33
C SER A 173 -27.92 -10.29 -2.74
N TRP A 174 -27.20 -11.18 -3.40
CA TRP A 174 -25.94 -11.74 -2.90
C TRP A 174 -24.74 -10.90 -3.36
N SER A 175 -23.58 -11.06 -2.69
CA SER A 175 -22.40 -10.25 -2.99
C SER A 175 -21.90 -10.48 -4.43
N GLN A 176 -21.31 -9.43 -5.03
CA GLN A 176 -20.76 -9.47 -6.38
C GLN A 176 -19.76 -10.64 -6.54
N SER A 177 -18.85 -10.84 -5.57
CA SER A 177 -17.85 -11.90 -5.67
C SER A 177 -18.45 -13.30 -5.60
N PHE A 178 -19.54 -13.48 -4.86
CA PHE A 178 -20.28 -14.75 -4.85
C PHE A 178 -20.97 -14.98 -6.22
N ASN A 179 -21.62 -13.96 -6.76
CA ASN A 179 -22.28 -14.04 -8.07
C ASN A 179 -21.27 -14.38 -9.17
N ASN A 180 -20.10 -13.73 -9.17
CA ASN A 180 -19.02 -14.01 -10.11
C ASN A 180 -18.55 -15.47 -10.03
N GLY A 181 -18.39 -16.02 -8.83
CA GLY A 181 -18.01 -17.43 -8.63
C GLY A 181 -19.04 -18.41 -9.20
N ALA A 182 -20.32 -18.14 -8.97
CA ALA A 182 -21.40 -18.96 -9.53
C ALA A 182 -21.47 -18.87 -11.08
N GLU A 183 -21.15 -17.72 -11.64
CA GLU A 183 -21.08 -17.53 -13.11
C GLU A 183 -19.91 -18.29 -13.72
N LEU A 184 -18.76 -18.32 -13.08
CA LEU A 184 -17.60 -19.11 -13.53
C LEU A 184 -17.96 -20.60 -13.62
N GLN A 185 -18.65 -21.14 -12.63
CA GLN A 185 -19.09 -22.54 -12.63
C GLN A 185 -20.08 -22.81 -13.80
N ARG A 186 -21.05 -21.90 -14.04
CA ARG A 186 -22.00 -22.02 -15.14
C ARG A 186 -21.35 -21.91 -16.52
N ALA A 187 -20.25 -21.14 -16.61
CA ALA A 187 -19.45 -21.00 -17.82
C ALA A 187 -18.52 -22.20 -18.08
N GLY A 188 -18.54 -23.22 -17.21
CA GLY A 188 -17.73 -24.43 -17.36
C GLY A 188 -16.23 -24.23 -17.11
N LYS A 189 -15.87 -23.23 -16.31
CA LYS A 189 -14.49 -22.94 -15.93
C LYS A 189 -14.09 -23.68 -14.65
#